data_54fe136d333804615756c7755fc76e3f
#
_entry.id   54fe136d333804615756c7755fc76e3f
#
_cell.length_a   1.000
_cell.length_b   1.000
_cell.length_c   1.000
_cell.angle_alpha   90.00
_cell.angle_beta   90.00
_cell.angle_gamma   90.00
#
_symmetry.space_group_name_H-M   'P 1'
#
loop_
_entity.id
_entity.type
_entity.pdbx_description
1 polymer ?
#
loop_
_entity_poly.entity_id
_entity_poly.type
_entity_poly.pdbx_seq_one_letter_code
_entity_poly.pdbx_strand_id
1 'polypeptide(L)'
;MKSDFLKNYQLKKIGFKKVGKNCNISKYTRTYSATISIGNNSRIDDDVILKGKINIGSNVHLARGCTLAGGNKGIYIGDFSSFSNYVQIFSSSDDYQANAIPSGTLSKNLFKDYCALYESRIIIGEGCLFGSMCTILPGANIGDFSSFAAYSVIYKKFNGGIFYSKEKKITRDQEKIKKKLTSLKKKIK
;
A
#
# COMPACT_ATOMS: atom_id res chain seq x y z
N MET A 1 -19.55 -8.96 23.11
CA MET A 1 -19.37 -8.87 21.65
C MET A 1 -18.06 -9.58 21.28
N LYS A 2 -18.04 -10.50 20.31
CA LYS A 2 -16.78 -11.06 19.79
C LYS A 2 -16.04 -9.92 19.09
N SER A 3 -14.77 -9.74 19.41
CA SER A 3 -13.89 -8.75 18.75
C SER A 3 -13.90 -8.98 17.23
N ASP A 4 -14.13 -7.94 16.46
CA ASP A 4 -14.06 -7.99 14.99
C ASP A 4 -12.62 -7.95 14.46
N PHE A 5 -11.65 -7.88 15.36
CA PHE A 5 -10.23 -7.84 15.05
C PHE A 5 -9.52 -9.15 15.40
N LEU A 6 -8.53 -9.49 14.57
CA LEU A 6 -7.69 -10.67 14.72
C LEU A 6 -6.71 -10.50 15.89
N LYS A 7 -6.50 -11.58 16.66
CA LYS A 7 -5.48 -11.65 17.70
C LYS A 7 -4.10 -11.97 17.09
N ASN A 8 -3.02 -11.61 17.78
CA ASN A 8 -1.64 -11.79 17.28
C ASN A 8 -1.31 -13.21 16.79
N TYR A 9 -1.80 -14.25 17.47
CA TYR A 9 -1.55 -15.63 17.03
C TYR A 9 -2.27 -15.99 15.71
N GLN A 10 -3.43 -15.37 15.44
CA GLN A 10 -4.16 -15.53 14.17
C GLN A 10 -3.45 -14.78 13.04
N LEU A 11 -2.93 -13.58 13.31
CA LEU A 11 -2.17 -12.78 12.36
C LEU A 11 -0.92 -13.52 11.86
N LYS A 12 -0.19 -14.19 12.77
CA LYS A 12 0.97 -15.01 12.38
C LYS A 12 0.59 -16.12 11.38
N LYS A 13 -0.57 -16.76 11.57
CA LYS A 13 -1.06 -17.82 10.67
C LYS A 13 -1.37 -17.34 9.26
N ILE A 14 -1.78 -16.08 9.11
CA ILE A 14 -2.13 -15.49 7.81
C ILE A 14 -1.01 -14.64 7.19
N GLY A 15 0.24 -14.80 7.62
CA GLY A 15 1.41 -14.22 6.96
C GLY A 15 2.02 -12.97 7.58
N PHE A 16 1.49 -12.50 8.73
CA PHE A 16 2.12 -11.40 9.45
C PHE A 16 3.36 -11.89 10.22
N LYS A 17 4.54 -11.44 9.80
CA LYS A 17 5.83 -11.77 10.45
C LYS A 17 6.16 -10.87 11.61
N LYS A 18 5.78 -9.59 11.52
CA LYS A 18 5.93 -8.59 12.58
C LYS A 18 4.64 -7.80 12.71
N VAL A 19 4.15 -7.65 13.92
CA VAL A 19 2.96 -6.85 14.26
C VAL A 19 3.32 -5.94 15.43
N GLY A 20 3.19 -4.66 15.23
CA GLY A 20 3.40 -3.65 16.25
C GLY A 20 2.32 -3.67 17.34
N LYS A 21 2.46 -2.81 18.32
CA LYS A 21 1.48 -2.65 19.40
C LYS A 21 0.22 -1.93 18.89
N ASN A 22 -0.93 -2.21 19.50
CA ASN A 22 -2.21 -1.52 19.26
C ASN A 22 -2.67 -1.55 17.78
N CYS A 23 -2.40 -2.64 17.07
CA CYS A 23 -2.89 -2.81 15.70
C CYS A 23 -4.31 -3.39 15.70
N ASN A 24 -5.18 -2.81 14.89
CA ASN A 24 -6.54 -3.26 14.65
C ASN A 24 -6.67 -3.84 13.24
N ILE A 25 -6.67 -5.15 13.10
CA ILE A 25 -6.74 -5.83 11.80
C ILE A 25 -8.01 -6.64 11.74
N SER A 26 -8.89 -6.30 10.80
CA SER A 26 -10.20 -6.94 10.65
C SER A 26 -10.07 -8.44 10.41
N LYS A 27 -10.98 -9.21 10.99
CA LYS A 27 -11.12 -10.65 10.74
C LYS A 27 -11.52 -10.98 9.29
N TYR A 28 -11.99 -10.01 8.53
CA TYR A 28 -12.33 -10.13 7.12
C TYR A 28 -11.17 -9.77 6.18
N THR A 29 -9.99 -9.45 6.72
CA THR A 29 -8.77 -9.29 5.93
C THR A 29 -8.38 -10.63 5.31
N ARG A 30 -8.09 -10.62 4.00
CA ARG A 30 -7.65 -11.81 3.24
C ARG A 30 -6.18 -11.71 2.87
N THR A 31 -5.46 -12.82 2.98
CA THR A 31 -4.04 -12.87 2.61
C THR A 31 -3.78 -14.01 1.65
N TYR A 32 -2.88 -13.79 0.68
CA TYR A 32 -2.48 -14.78 -0.31
C TYR A 32 -0.96 -14.81 -0.44
N SER A 33 -0.32 -15.93 0.00
CA SER A 33 1.15 -16.07 -0.01
C SER A 33 1.86 -14.81 0.50
N ALA A 34 1.38 -14.25 1.61
CA ALA A 34 1.80 -12.94 2.09
C ALA A 34 2.93 -13.04 3.11
N THR A 35 3.85 -12.08 3.05
CA THR A 35 4.87 -11.82 4.08
C THR A 35 4.75 -10.36 4.49
N ILE A 36 4.13 -10.13 5.66
CA ILE A 36 3.69 -8.80 6.07
C ILE A 36 4.42 -8.37 7.35
N SER A 37 4.89 -7.13 7.36
CA SER A 37 5.28 -6.42 8.58
C SER A 37 4.42 -5.17 8.73
N ILE A 38 3.92 -4.91 9.93
CA ILE A 38 3.11 -3.73 10.25
C ILE A 38 3.59 -3.08 11.55
N GLY A 39 3.73 -1.76 11.53
CA GLY A 39 4.13 -0.94 12.67
C GLY A 39 3.00 -0.72 13.67
N ASN A 40 3.28 0.07 14.71
CA ASN A 40 2.36 0.33 15.81
C ASN A 40 1.14 1.14 15.40
N ASN A 41 0.03 0.98 16.14
CA ASN A 41 -1.18 1.81 16.04
C ASN A 41 -1.79 1.84 14.62
N SER A 42 -1.56 0.81 13.81
CA SER A 42 -2.06 0.75 12.44
C SER A 42 -3.37 -0.03 12.37
N ARG A 43 -4.19 0.33 11.38
CA ARG A 43 -5.52 -0.24 11.21
C ARG A 43 -5.72 -0.76 9.80
N ILE A 44 -6.29 -1.95 9.68
CA ILE A 44 -6.71 -2.59 8.44
C ILE A 44 -8.18 -2.94 8.57
N ASP A 45 -9.00 -2.34 7.72
CA ASP A 45 -10.45 -2.53 7.73
C ASP A 45 -10.89 -3.79 6.99
N ASP A 46 -12.20 -3.97 6.85
CA ASP A 46 -12.81 -5.14 6.23
C ASP A 46 -12.46 -5.25 4.74
N ASP A 47 -12.47 -6.47 4.24
CA ASP A 47 -12.29 -6.81 2.82
C ASP A 47 -10.95 -6.37 2.22
N VAL A 48 -9.97 -6.00 3.05
CA VAL A 48 -8.62 -5.70 2.56
C VAL A 48 -7.93 -6.99 2.12
N ILE A 49 -7.28 -6.93 0.94
CA ILE A 49 -6.54 -8.06 0.35
C ILE A 49 -5.04 -7.74 0.36
N LEU A 50 -4.26 -8.66 0.94
CA LEU A 50 -2.81 -8.54 1.04
C LEU A 50 -2.14 -9.75 0.38
N LYS A 51 -1.27 -9.51 -0.62
CA LYS A 51 -0.57 -10.56 -1.35
C LYS A 51 0.93 -10.25 -1.48
N GLY A 52 1.79 -11.24 -1.26
CA GLY A 52 3.24 -11.11 -1.45
C GLY A 52 3.91 -10.30 -0.34
N LYS A 53 4.97 -9.56 -0.66
CA LYS A 53 5.81 -8.85 0.30
C LYS A 53 5.28 -7.44 0.58
N ILE A 54 4.94 -7.15 1.84
CA ILE A 54 4.35 -5.87 2.24
C ILE A 54 4.95 -5.41 3.57
N ASN A 55 5.47 -4.18 3.58
CA ASN A 55 5.94 -3.51 4.79
C ASN A 55 5.11 -2.25 5.02
N ILE A 56 4.41 -2.22 6.14
CA ILE A 56 3.51 -1.13 6.56
C ILE A 56 4.12 -0.47 7.79
N GLY A 57 4.26 0.83 7.77
CA GLY A 57 4.73 1.63 8.89
C GLY A 57 3.74 1.69 10.05
N SER A 58 4.01 2.59 10.99
CA SER A 58 3.15 2.86 12.15
C SER A 58 2.10 3.92 11.83
N ASN A 59 0.96 3.87 12.54
CA ASN A 59 -0.14 4.82 12.37
C ASN A 59 -0.67 4.87 10.92
N VAL A 60 -0.65 3.73 10.23
CA VAL A 60 -1.16 3.59 8.85
C VAL A 60 -2.58 3.08 8.89
N HIS A 61 -3.42 3.62 8.02
CA HIS A 61 -4.79 3.16 7.84
C HIS A 61 -5.02 2.66 6.42
N LEU A 62 -5.41 1.40 6.29
CA LEU A 62 -5.95 0.81 5.07
C LEU A 62 -7.46 0.68 5.23
N ALA A 63 -8.22 1.53 4.56
CA ALA A 63 -9.67 1.49 4.59
C ALA A 63 -10.22 0.29 3.80
N ARG A 64 -11.51 0.08 3.91
CA ARG A 64 -12.22 -1.08 3.35
C ARG A 64 -11.90 -1.33 1.88
N GLY A 65 -11.71 -2.60 1.54
CA GLY A 65 -11.56 -3.06 0.15
C GLY A 65 -10.25 -2.68 -0.52
N CYS A 66 -9.28 -2.14 0.21
CA CYS A 66 -7.93 -1.91 -0.35
C CYS A 66 -7.28 -3.23 -0.77
N THR A 67 -6.54 -3.22 -1.87
CA THR A 67 -5.76 -4.37 -2.34
C THR A 67 -4.29 -4.00 -2.46
N LEU A 68 -3.42 -4.75 -1.79
CA LEU A 68 -1.98 -4.60 -1.87
C LEU A 68 -1.36 -5.90 -2.39
N ALA A 69 -0.88 -5.87 -3.64
CA ALA A 69 -0.22 -6.99 -4.28
C ALA A 69 1.28 -6.69 -4.44
N GLY A 70 2.06 -7.02 -3.41
CA GLY A 70 3.49 -6.69 -3.30
C GLY A 70 4.42 -7.59 -4.10
N GLY A 71 3.92 -8.72 -4.65
CA GLY A 71 4.75 -9.65 -5.42
C GLY A 71 6.08 -9.96 -4.75
N ASN A 72 7.14 -10.13 -5.56
CA ASN A 72 8.50 -10.35 -5.09
C ASN A 72 9.25 -9.03 -4.78
N LYS A 73 8.92 -7.94 -5.48
CA LYS A 73 9.59 -6.64 -5.35
C LYS A 73 9.16 -5.85 -4.12
N GLY A 74 7.92 -6.05 -3.68
CA GLY A 74 7.39 -5.53 -2.44
C GLY A 74 6.76 -4.14 -2.53
N ILE A 75 5.90 -3.88 -1.54
CA ILE A 75 5.28 -2.58 -1.25
C ILE A 75 5.80 -2.11 0.10
N TYR A 76 6.26 -0.87 0.18
CA TYR A 76 6.82 -0.23 1.37
C TYR A 76 6.06 1.07 1.65
N ILE A 77 5.41 1.14 2.80
CA ILE A 77 4.56 2.26 3.21
C ILE A 77 5.15 2.89 4.46
N GLY A 78 5.44 4.18 4.38
CA GLY A 78 5.91 5.00 5.50
C GLY A 78 4.82 5.24 6.54
N ASP A 79 5.24 5.73 7.70
CA ASP A 79 4.37 6.02 8.84
C ASP A 79 3.30 7.08 8.50
N PHE A 80 2.19 7.08 9.24
CA PHE A 80 1.13 8.09 9.16
C PHE A 80 0.47 8.25 7.78
N SER A 81 0.56 7.22 6.92
CA SER A 81 -0.09 7.22 5.61
C SER A 81 -1.49 6.63 5.69
N SER A 82 -2.41 7.16 4.88
CA SER A 82 -3.82 6.76 4.87
C SER A 82 -4.33 6.48 3.46
N PHE A 83 -5.02 5.38 3.33
CA PHE A 83 -5.59 4.88 2.08
C PHE A 83 -7.10 4.78 2.23
N SER A 84 -7.81 5.57 1.44
CA SER A 84 -9.28 5.53 1.40
C SER A 84 -9.79 4.23 0.75
N ASN A 85 -11.10 4.05 0.73
CA ASN A 85 -11.72 2.81 0.26
C ASN A 85 -11.28 2.43 -1.15
N TYR A 86 -11.03 1.13 -1.34
CA TYR A 86 -10.74 0.50 -2.64
C TYR A 86 -9.49 1.03 -3.33
N VAL A 87 -8.50 1.53 -2.60
CA VAL A 87 -7.19 1.83 -3.18
C VAL A 87 -6.50 0.53 -3.59
N GLN A 88 -5.96 0.51 -4.81
CA GLN A 88 -5.33 -0.64 -5.42
C GLN A 88 -3.83 -0.38 -5.59
N ILE A 89 -2.97 -1.29 -5.08
CA ILE A 89 -1.51 -1.16 -5.15
C ILE A 89 -0.92 -2.44 -5.71
N PHE A 90 -0.29 -2.35 -6.88
CA PHE A 90 0.29 -3.50 -7.59
C PHE A 90 1.78 -3.27 -7.87
N SER A 91 2.67 -4.11 -7.34
CA SER A 91 4.10 -4.09 -7.65
C SER A 91 4.45 -4.90 -8.90
N SER A 92 3.47 -5.55 -9.50
CA SER A 92 3.60 -6.27 -10.78
C SER A 92 2.36 -6.05 -11.64
N SER A 93 2.57 -6.07 -12.94
CA SER A 93 1.53 -5.94 -13.98
C SER A 93 1.95 -6.71 -15.22
N ASP A 94 0.98 -7.15 -16.00
CA ASP A 94 1.24 -7.65 -17.35
C ASP A 94 1.79 -6.53 -18.25
N ASP A 95 2.34 -6.92 -19.40
CA ASP A 95 2.85 -5.99 -20.39
C ASP A 95 1.70 -5.33 -21.18
N TYR A 96 1.37 -4.09 -20.82
CA TYR A 96 0.35 -3.30 -21.53
C TYR A 96 0.74 -2.86 -22.94
N GLN A 97 2.03 -2.96 -23.30
CA GLN A 97 2.52 -2.56 -24.63
C GLN A 97 2.38 -3.69 -25.65
N ALA A 98 1.86 -4.84 -25.22
CA ALA A 98 1.65 -6.02 -26.06
C ALA A 98 2.92 -6.54 -26.77
N ASN A 99 4.09 -6.40 -26.12
CA ASN A 99 5.31 -7.02 -26.60
C ASN A 99 5.37 -8.53 -26.28
N ALA A 100 4.45 -9.01 -25.44
CA ALA A 100 4.34 -10.39 -25.00
C ALA A 100 2.86 -10.82 -24.90
N ILE A 101 2.62 -12.12 -24.81
CA ILE A 101 1.26 -12.66 -24.70
C ILE A 101 0.75 -12.44 -23.27
N PRO A 102 -0.41 -11.77 -23.05
CA PRO A 102 -0.96 -11.54 -21.73
C PRO A 102 -1.71 -12.79 -21.23
N SER A 103 -1.01 -13.82 -20.80
CA SER A 103 -1.63 -15.05 -20.28
C SER A 103 -1.04 -15.49 -18.96
N GLY A 104 -1.78 -15.27 -17.87
CA GLY A 104 -1.39 -15.72 -16.53
C GLY A 104 -1.59 -17.22 -16.27
N THR A 105 -2.17 -17.98 -17.21
CA THR A 105 -2.55 -19.38 -17.02
C THR A 105 -1.60 -20.39 -17.68
N LEU A 106 -0.57 -19.91 -18.38
CA LEU A 106 0.43 -20.78 -19.00
C LEU A 106 1.29 -21.49 -17.93
N SER A 107 1.78 -22.67 -18.29
CA SER A 107 2.80 -23.33 -17.47
C SER A 107 4.02 -22.43 -17.28
N LYS A 108 4.77 -22.64 -16.19
CA LYS A 108 5.89 -21.77 -15.83
C LYS A 108 6.93 -21.63 -16.96
N ASN A 109 7.19 -22.69 -17.71
CA ASN A 109 8.13 -22.67 -18.84
C ASN A 109 7.59 -21.84 -20.00
N LEU A 110 6.35 -22.11 -20.44
CA LEU A 110 5.70 -21.36 -21.51
C LEU A 110 5.51 -19.89 -21.14
N PHE A 111 5.17 -19.62 -19.88
CA PHE A 111 5.08 -18.23 -19.40
C PHE A 111 6.38 -17.47 -19.58
N LYS A 112 7.52 -18.09 -19.24
CA LYS A 112 8.84 -17.47 -19.39
C LYS A 112 9.21 -17.16 -20.84
N ASP A 113 8.75 -17.98 -21.76
CA ASP A 113 9.11 -17.85 -23.18
C ASP A 113 8.19 -16.90 -23.95
N TYR A 114 6.92 -16.76 -23.52
CA TYR A 114 5.90 -16.05 -24.30
C TYR A 114 5.25 -14.87 -23.54
N CYS A 115 5.38 -14.79 -22.25
CA CYS A 115 4.76 -13.73 -21.42
C CYS A 115 5.80 -12.84 -20.76
N ALA A 116 5.41 -11.64 -20.42
CA ALA A 116 6.24 -10.74 -19.63
C ALA A 116 5.44 -10.12 -18.48
N LEU A 117 6.11 -10.00 -17.33
CA LEU A 117 5.63 -9.23 -16.20
C LEU A 117 6.53 -8.02 -15.99
N TYR A 118 5.92 -6.87 -15.89
CA TYR A 118 6.60 -5.69 -15.41
C TYR A 118 6.52 -5.68 -13.88
N GLU A 119 7.66 -5.90 -13.22
CA GLU A 119 7.75 -5.91 -11.76
C GLU A 119 8.66 -4.80 -11.26
N SER A 120 8.17 -3.98 -10.38
CA SER A 120 8.97 -2.95 -9.73
C SER A 120 8.47 -2.67 -8.32
N ARG A 121 9.42 -2.31 -7.44
CA ARG A 121 9.12 -1.93 -6.06
C ARG A 121 8.24 -0.69 -6.02
N ILE A 122 7.30 -0.66 -5.06
CA ILE A 122 6.53 0.52 -4.72
C ILE A 122 7.03 1.08 -3.40
N ILE A 123 7.31 2.37 -3.37
CA ILE A 123 7.72 3.10 -2.17
C ILE A 123 6.75 4.25 -1.96
N ILE A 124 6.17 4.32 -0.77
CA ILE A 124 5.27 5.37 -0.32
C ILE A 124 5.86 5.97 0.94
N GLY A 125 6.11 7.25 0.92
CA GLY A 125 6.70 7.99 2.03
C GLY A 125 5.77 8.16 3.23
N GLU A 126 6.23 8.93 4.20
CA GLU A 126 5.50 9.25 5.42
C GLU A 126 4.37 10.25 5.16
N GLY A 127 3.25 10.12 5.89
CA GLY A 127 2.17 11.12 5.88
C GLY A 127 1.46 11.29 4.55
N CYS A 128 1.43 10.25 3.72
CA CYS A 128 0.75 10.28 2.43
C CYS A 128 -0.75 9.98 2.56
N LEU A 129 -1.56 10.57 1.67
CA LEU A 129 -3.00 10.38 1.63
C LEU A 129 -3.45 10.00 0.21
N PHE A 130 -4.23 8.92 0.12
CA PHE A 130 -4.79 8.46 -1.15
C PHE A 130 -6.31 8.45 -1.07
N GLY A 131 -6.94 9.21 -1.96
CA GLY A 131 -8.38 9.20 -2.15
C GLY A 131 -8.89 7.85 -2.65
N SER A 132 -10.18 7.62 -2.52
CA SER A 132 -10.82 6.36 -2.91
C SER A 132 -10.55 6.00 -4.37
N MET A 133 -10.43 4.70 -4.64
CA MET A 133 -10.21 4.16 -6.00
C MET A 133 -8.90 4.64 -6.68
N CYS A 134 -7.92 5.14 -5.91
CA CYS A 134 -6.58 5.37 -6.47
C CYS A 134 -5.95 4.05 -6.87
N THR A 135 -5.23 4.04 -7.98
CA THR A 135 -4.45 2.89 -8.45
C THR A 135 -2.97 3.24 -8.48
N ILE A 136 -2.16 2.49 -7.75
CA ILE A 136 -0.71 2.66 -7.67
C ILE A 136 -0.06 1.49 -8.39
N LEU A 137 0.69 1.80 -9.45
CA LEU A 137 1.26 0.83 -10.37
C LEU A 137 2.76 0.59 -10.11
N PRO A 138 3.34 -0.48 -10.67
CA PRO A 138 4.73 -0.83 -10.45
C PRO A 138 5.69 0.33 -10.71
N GLY A 139 6.67 0.53 -9.83
CA GLY A 139 7.67 1.58 -9.94
C GLY A 139 7.26 2.94 -9.36
N ALA A 140 6.05 3.08 -8.85
CA ALA A 140 5.67 4.31 -8.15
C ALA A 140 6.59 4.53 -6.94
N ASN A 141 7.17 5.73 -6.88
CA ASN A 141 8.01 6.19 -5.76
C ASN A 141 7.49 7.55 -5.30
N ILE A 142 6.82 7.57 -4.17
CA ILE A 142 6.05 8.72 -3.68
C ILE A 142 6.75 9.28 -2.46
N GLY A 143 7.19 10.53 -2.55
CA GLY A 143 7.82 11.24 -1.45
C GLY A 143 6.83 11.62 -0.35
N ASP A 144 7.36 11.94 0.82
CA ASP A 144 6.60 12.23 2.04
C ASP A 144 5.57 13.35 1.86
N PHE A 145 4.50 13.29 2.64
CA PHE A 145 3.44 14.31 2.73
C PHE A 145 2.71 14.59 1.42
N SER A 146 2.70 13.62 0.52
CA SER A 146 1.96 13.72 -0.73
C SER A 146 0.51 13.29 -0.57
N SER A 147 -0.39 13.85 -1.38
CA SER A 147 -1.78 13.42 -1.42
C SER A 147 -2.30 13.34 -2.85
N PHE A 148 -3.16 12.38 -3.07
CA PHE A 148 -3.74 12.08 -4.37
C PHE A 148 -5.26 12.08 -4.27
N ALA A 149 -5.92 12.82 -5.16
CA ALA A 149 -7.38 12.83 -5.26
C ALA A 149 -7.90 11.43 -5.65
N ALA A 150 -9.16 11.16 -5.34
CA ALA A 150 -9.82 9.94 -5.76
C ALA A 150 -9.66 9.67 -7.27
N TYR A 151 -9.63 8.37 -7.65
CA TYR A 151 -9.45 7.92 -9.04
C TYR A 151 -8.10 8.32 -9.70
N SER A 152 -7.09 8.69 -8.92
CA SER A 152 -5.76 8.96 -9.47
C SER A 152 -5.05 7.67 -9.84
N VAL A 153 -4.37 7.67 -11.02
CA VAL A 153 -3.46 6.60 -11.44
C VAL A 153 -2.02 7.07 -11.25
N ILE A 154 -1.24 6.31 -10.50
CA ILE A 154 0.09 6.69 -10.00
C ILE A 154 1.10 5.62 -10.43
N TYR A 155 2.02 5.97 -11.33
CA TYR A 155 2.96 5.02 -11.95
C TYR A 155 4.40 5.53 -12.08
N LYS A 156 4.71 6.69 -11.48
CA LYS A 156 6.02 7.34 -11.60
C LYS A 156 6.51 7.88 -10.25
N LYS A 157 7.68 8.48 -10.27
CA LYS A 157 8.22 9.20 -9.11
C LYS A 157 7.50 10.53 -8.91
N PHE A 158 7.12 10.79 -7.66
CA PHE A 158 6.60 12.07 -7.18
C PHE A 158 7.49 12.56 -6.04
N ASN A 159 7.95 13.79 -6.13
CA ASN A 159 8.63 14.43 -5.01
C ASN A 159 7.63 14.66 -3.87
N GLY A 160 8.12 14.74 -2.62
CA GLY A 160 7.27 14.96 -1.46
C GLY A 160 6.51 16.29 -1.49
N GLY A 161 5.46 16.38 -0.68
CA GLY A 161 4.68 17.59 -0.46
C GLY A 161 3.83 18.02 -1.63
N ILE A 162 3.32 17.10 -2.41
CA ILE A 162 2.40 17.42 -3.51
C ILE A 162 0.93 17.09 -3.16
N PHE A 163 0.01 17.83 -3.75
CA PHE A 163 -1.34 17.39 -4.02
C PHE A 163 -1.53 17.15 -5.51
N TYR A 164 -1.98 15.97 -5.86
CA TYR A 164 -2.18 15.56 -7.26
C TYR A 164 -3.66 15.24 -7.53
N SER A 165 -4.20 15.84 -8.57
CA SER A 165 -5.48 15.47 -9.16
C SER A 165 -5.36 15.50 -10.68
N LYS A 166 -6.37 14.97 -11.41
CA LYS A 166 -6.41 15.06 -12.87
C LYS A 166 -6.40 16.52 -13.37
N GLU A 167 -6.94 17.43 -12.56
CA GLU A 167 -7.15 18.84 -12.93
C GLU A 167 -6.03 19.75 -12.43
N LYS A 168 -5.41 19.42 -11.31
CA LYS A 168 -4.45 20.29 -10.62
C LYS A 168 -3.32 19.52 -9.96
N LYS A 169 -2.10 20.05 -10.09
CA LYS A 169 -0.96 19.70 -9.23
C LYS A 169 -0.61 20.92 -8.38
N ILE A 170 -0.71 20.80 -7.08
CA ILE A 170 -0.42 21.87 -6.13
C ILE A 170 0.72 21.41 -5.22
N THR A 171 1.69 22.29 -4.95
CA THR A 171 2.69 22.06 -3.92
C THR A 171 2.07 22.28 -2.54
N ARG A 172 2.24 21.33 -1.64
CA ARG A 172 1.75 21.43 -0.24
C ARG A 172 2.82 22.10 0.63
N ASP A 173 2.36 22.80 1.66
CA ASP A 173 3.24 23.32 2.69
C ASP A 173 3.78 22.17 3.58
N GLN A 174 4.91 21.62 3.17
CA GLN A 174 5.57 20.52 3.87
C GLN A 174 6.01 20.90 5.29
N GLU A 175 6.50 22.12 5.49
CA GLU A 175 6.99 22.56 6.80
C GLU A 175 5.86 22.62 7.83
N LYS A 176 4.69 23.10 7.44
CA LYS A 176 3.50 23.10 8.29
C LYS A 176 3.09 21.68 8.69
N ILE A 177 3.13 20.75 7.74
CA ILE A 177 2.77 19.35 7.99
C ILE A 177 3.81 18.67 8.89
N LYS A 178 5.11 18.86 8.62
CA LYS A 178 6.22 18.35 9.45
C LYS A 178 6.13 18.84 10.90
N LYS A 179 5.88 20.14 11.11
CA LYS A 179 5.70 20.70 12.47
C LYS A 179 4.57 20.01 13.22
N LYS A 180 3.40 19.83 12.58
CA LYS A 180 2.26 19.12 13.18
C LYS A 180 2.60 17.67 13.51
N LEU A 181 3.27 16.97 12.60
CA LEU A 181 3.65 15.57 12.80
C LEU A 181 4.69 15.41 13.90
N THR A 182 5.69 16.29 13.96
CA THR A 182 6.69 16.29 15.05
C THR A 182 6.02 16.50 16.41
N SER A 183 5.07 17.43 16.49
CA SER A 183 4.27 17.65 17.71
C SER A 183 3.47 16.39 18.10
N LEU A 184 2.82 15.76 17.14
CA LEU A 184 2.06 14.54 17.36
C LEU A 184 2.96 13.39 17.85
N LYS A 185 4.09 13.17 17.19
CA LYS A 185 5.07 12.12 17.57
C LYS A 185 5.56 12.25 19.02
N LYS A 186 5.68 13.49 19.54
CA LYS A 186 6.04 13.73 20.95
C LYS A 186 4.94 13.34 21.94
N LYS A 187 3.66 13.41 21.51
CA LYS A 187 2.49 13.11 22.39
C LYS A 187 2.14 11.62 22.43
N ILE A 188 2.58 10.84 21.44
CA ILE A 188 2.26 9.40 21.33
C ILE A 188 3.44 8.48 21.70
N LYS A 189 4.57 9.04 22.12
CA LYS A 189 5.66 8.34 22.80
C LYS A 189 5.36 8.15 24.26
#